data_0d7d6621b11911760612dae3f9238e8a
#
_entry.id   0d7d6621b11911760612dae3f9238e8a
#
_cell.length_a   1.000
_cell.length_b   1.000
_cell.length_c   1.000
_cell.angle_alpha   90.00
_cell.angle_beta   90.00
_cell.angle_gamma   90.00
#
_symmetry.space_group_name_H-M   'P 1'
#
loop_
_entity.id
_entity.type
_entity.pdbx_description
1 polymer ?
#
loop_
_entity_poly.entity_id
_entity_poly.type
_entity_poly.pdbx_seq_one_letter_code
_entity_poly.pdbx_strand_id
1 'polypeptide(L)'
;MKFMARKISSQCGMGFRTKYRPKGAFCCSFVLQLCIIMATIGLASCQTQNRSIGNGFKSLSVSAYEKAISRKDVVRLDVRTSAEFAEGHIENAINIDVLKSDFEEKATAVLPKDKTIAVNCRSGKRSKTAAGILVKNGYKVIELAEGYTGWTNAGKKVVRQ
;
A
#
# COMPACT_ATOMS: atom_id res chain seq x y z
N MET A 1 -0.63 -57.97 -32.19
CA MET A 1 -2.08 -57.98 -32.46
C MET A 1 -2.44 -56.54 -32.85
N LYS A 2 -2.47 -56.22 -34.15
CA LYS A 2 -3.61 -56.26 -35.10
C LYS A 2 -4.83 -55.56 -34.44
N PHE A 3 -5.42 -54.54 -34.95
CA PHE A 3 -6.07 -54.07 -36.15
C PHE A 3 -6.80 -52.80 -35.74
N MET A 4 -7.23 -51.82 -36.42
CA MET A 4 -7.44 -51.52 -37.84
C MET A 4 -7.91 -50.09 -37.97
N ALA A 5 -7.44 -49.45 -39.01
CA ALA A 5 -7.94 -48.19 -39.50
C ALA A 5 -9.35 -48.31 -40.09
N ARG A 6 -10.16 -47.28 -40.03
CA ARG A 6 -11.15 -47.01 -41.08
C ARG A 6 -11.29 -45.53 -41.37
N LYS A 7 -10.89 -45.21 -42.56
CA LYS A 7 -11.12 -44.04 -43.37
C LYS A 7 -12.49 -44.19 -44.00
N ILE A 8 -13.35 -43.21 -43.95
CA ILE A 8 -14.45 -43.03 -44.88
C ILE A 8 -14.51 -41.58 -45.31
N SER A 9 -14.40 -41.42 -46.60
CA SER A 9 -14.41 -40.20 -47.39
C SER A 9 -15.80 -39.91 -47.93
N SER A 10 -15.93 -38.67 -48.43
CA SER A 10 -16.81 -38.19 -49.50
C SER A 10 -18.24 -37.84 -49.10
N GLN A 11 -18.75 -36.78 -49.51
CA GLN A 11 -18.90 -36.00 -50.71
C GLN A 11 -20.08 -35.03 -50.57
N CYS A 12 -19.87 -33.85 -51.07
CA CYS A 12 -20.67 -33.21 -52.10
C CYS A 12 -22.07 -32.63 -51.75
N GLY A 13 -22.25 -31.34 -52.02
CA GLY A 13 -23.43 -30.92 -52.66
C GLY A 13 -23.88 -29.47 -52.40
N MET A 14 -23.60 -28.61 -53.39
CA MET A 14 -24.47 -27.53 -53.89
C MET A 14 -25.00 -26.51 -52.85
N GLY A 15 -24.58 -25.23 -52.80
CA GLY A 15 -24.95 -24.25 -53.79
C GLY A 15 -26.22 -23.51 -53.39
N PHE A 16 -26.06 -22.43 -52.59
CA PHE A 16 -27.04 -21.34 -52.61
C PHE A 16 -26.32 -20.01 -52.55
N ARG A 17 -26.27 -19.37 -53.72
CA ARG A 17 -25.91 -17.95 -53.84
C ARG A 17 -27.13 -17.13 -53.41
N THR A 18 -27.05 -16.53 -52.29
CA THR A 18 -27.86 -15.37 -51.99
C THR A 18 -26.98 -14.11 -51.94
N LYS A 19 -27.13 -13.29 -52.96
CA LYS A 19 -26.67 -11.92 -53.03
C LYS A 19 -27.34 -11.10 -51.89
N TYR A 20 -26.66 -10.97 -50.76
CA TYR A 20 -27.02 -9.94 -49.81
C TYR A 20 -26.01 -8.79 -49.93
N ARG A 21 -26.50 -7.66 -50.43
CA ARG A 21 -25.80 -6.38 -50.52
C ARG A 21 -26.15 -5.60 -49.26
N PRO A 22 -25.31 -5.44 -48.23
CA PRO A 22 -25.58 -4.52 -47.15
C PRO A 22 -25.26 -3.11 -47.62
N LYS A 23 -26.32 -2.31 -47.87
CA LYS A 23 -26.23 -0.86 -47.84
C LYS A 23 -26.15 -0.46 -46.35
N GLY A 24 -25.06 0.21 -45.94
CA GLY A 24 -24.97 0.79 -44.61
C GLY A 24 -23.58 0.72 -43.98
N ALA A 25 -22.57 1.19 -44.70
CA ALA A 25 -21.25 1.45 -44.13
C ALA A 25 -21.24 2.83 -43.45
N PHE A 26 -21.89 2.99 -42.28
CA PHE A 26 -21.80 4.25 -41.54
C PHE A 26 -21.98 4.10 -40.03
N CYS A 27 -21.76 2.93 -39.44
CA CYS A 27 -21.92 2.77 -37.98
C CYS A 27 -20.76 2.16 -37.24
N CYS A 28 -19.71 1.69 -37.93
CA CYS A 28 -18.56 1.05 -37.25
C CYS A 28 -17.50 2.04 -36.69
N SER A 29 -17.43 3.25 -37.28
CA SER A 29 -16.39 4.21 -36.83
C SER A 29 -16.75 4.90 -35.52
N PHE A 30 -18.03 5.12 -35.25
CA PHE A 30 -18.48 5.77 -34.00
C PHE A 30 -18.42 4.85 -32.78
N VAL A 31 -18.68 3.56 -32.95
CA VAL A 31 -18.61 2.58 -31.85
C VAL A 31 -17.16 2.30 -31.47
N LEU A 32 -16.26 2.25 -32.44
CA LEU A 32 -14.83 2.05 -32.19
C LEU A 32 -14.21 3.26 -31.46
N GLN A 33 -14.65 4.48 -31.81
CA GLN A 33 -14.20 5.72 -31.18
C GLN A 33 -14.70 5.84 -29.73
N LEU A 34 -15.93 5.40 -29.43
CA LEU A 34 -16.46 5.37 -28.07
C LEU A 34 -15.75 4.32 -27.17
N CYS A 35 -15.38 3.17 -27.72
CA CYS A 35 -14.65 2.14 -26.99
C CYS A 35 -13.23 2.61 -26.61
N ILE A 36 -12.57 3.40 -27.47
CA ILE A 36 -11.22 3.94 -27.17
C ILE A 36 -11.29 5.01 -26.07
N ILE A 37 -12.34 5.84 -26.04
CA ILE A 37 -12.52 6.87 -25.00
C ILE A 37 -12.84 6.25 -23.65
N MET A 38 -13.60 5.15 -23.60
CA MET A 38 -13.90 4.43 -22.33
C MET A 38 -12.68 3.65 -21.79
N ALA A 39 -11.72 3.26 -22.65
CA ALA A 39 -10.51 2.58 -22.23
C ALA A 39 -9.46 3.52 -21.59
N THR A 40 -9.56 4.84 -21.79
CA THR A 40 -8.60 5.81 -21.24
C THR A 40 -8.99 6.41 -19.89
N ILE A 41 -10.23 6.19 -19.42
CA ILE A 41 -10.72 6.74 -18.14
C ILE A 41 -10.49 5.76 -16.96
N GLY A 42 -10.05 4.53 -17.24
CA GLY A 42 -9.95 3.43 -16.27
C GLY A 42 -8.65 3.27 -15.51
N LEU A 43 -7.64 4.15 -15.65
CA LEU A 43 -6.31 3.94 -15.05
C LEU A 43 -5.83 5.07 -14.14
N ALA A 44 -6.75 5.75 -13.44
CA ALA A 44 -6.38 6.46 -12.21
C ALA A 44 -6.43 5.47 -11.04
N SER A 45 -5.64 4.39 -11.15
CA SER A 45 -5.36 3.49 -10.03
C SER A 45 -4.49 4.27 -9.06
N CYS A 46 -5.10 4.78 -8.00
CA CYS A 46 -4.41 5.32 -6.84
C CYS A 46 -3.60 4.17 -6.21
N GLN A 47 -2.40 3.94 -6.71
CA GLN A 47 -1.46 2.99 -6.13
C GLN A 47 -0.97 3.58 -4.82
N THR A 48 -1.62 3.22 -3.74
CA THR A 48 -1.10 3.37 -2.38
C THR A 48 0.18 2.53 -2.32
N GLN A 49 1.33 3.18 -2.54
CA GLN A 49 2.62 2.51 -2.50
C GLN A 49 2.96 2.10 -1.06
N ASN A 50 2.53 0.92 -0.67
CA ASN A 50 3.09 0.22 0.49
C ASN A 50 4.47 -0.32 0.07
N ARG A 51 5.51 0.49 0.26
CA ARG A 51 6.89 0.02 0.11
C ARG A 51 7.23 -0.93 1.25
N SER A 52 7.10 -2.23 0.98
CA SER A 52 7.74 -3.25 1.81
C SER A 52 9.25 -3.19 1.54
N ILE A 53 10.01 -2.62 2.45
CA ILE A 53 11.48 -2.70 2.42
C ILE A 53 11.84 -4.00 3.14
N GLY A 54 12.81 -4.78 2.63
CA GLY A 54 13.25 -6.07 3.14
C GLY A 54 13.85 -6.10 4.57
N ASN A 55 13.50 -5.14 5.40
CA ASN A 55 13.99 -4.96 6.78
C ASN A 55 12.97 -5.39 7.85
N GLY A 56 11.94 -6.17 7.49
CA GLY A 56 10.98 -6.72 8.45
C GLY A 56 9.90 -5.75 8.95
N PHE A 57 9.85 -4.49 8.49
CA PHE A 57 8.79 -3.53 8.78
C PHE A 57 8.22 -2.90 7.51
N LYS A 58 7.04 -2.24 7.63
CA LYS A 58 6.37 -1.56 6.52
C LYS A 58 6.42 -0.05 6.71
N SER A 59 6.89 0.69 5.70
CA SER A 59 6.76 2.15 5.63
C SER A 59 5.43 2.52 4.98
N LEU A 60 4.65 3.36 5.64
CA LEU A 60 3.30 3.74 5.24
C LEU A 60 3.26 5.24 4.90
N SER A 61 2.45 5.61 3.91
CA SER A 61 2.07 7.01 3.66
C SER A 61 1.24 7.55 4.83
N VAL A 62 1.09 8.88 4.93
CA VAL A 62 0.30 9.53 5.99
C VAL A 62 -1.12 8.96 6.11
N SER A 63 -1.82 8.80 4.99
CA SER A 63 -3.19 8.28 4.98
C SER A 63 -3.28 6.81 5.43
N ALA A 64 -2.34 5.98 5.00
CA ALA A 64 -2.28 4.58 5.41
C ALA A 64 -1.88 4.43 6.88
N TYR A 65 -0.96 5.27 7.35
CA TYR A 65 -0.54 5.31 8.75
C TYR A 65 -1.68 5.76 9.67
N GLU A 66 -2.41 6.83 9.32
CA GLU A 66 -3.60 7.30 10.05
C GLU A 66 -4.64 6.19 10.23
N LYS A 67 -4.96 5.48 9.14
CA LYS A 67 -5.87 4.33 9.18
C LYS A 67 -5.34 3.20 10.06
N ALA A 68 -4.03 2.95 10.05
CA ALA A 68 -3.43 1.91 10.88
C ALA A 68 -3.47 2.25 12.37
N ILE A 69 -3.13 3.49 12.75
CA ILE A 69 -3.09 3.92 14.15
C ILE A 69 -4.48 4.11 14.79
N SER A 70 -5.56 4.12 14.03
CA SER A 70 -6.92 4.14 14.58
C SER A 70 -7.36 2.80 15.19
N ARG A 71 -6.60 1.74 14.97
CA ARG A 71 -6.88 0.41 15.50
C ARG A 71 -6.45 0.29 16.97
N LYS A 72 -7.20 -0.49 17.76
CA LYS A 72 -6.92 -0.70 19.21
C LYS A 72 -5.68 -1.57 19.47
N ASP A 73 -5.27 -2.37 18.50
CA ASP A 73 -4.09 -3.26 18.56
C ASP A 73 -2.79 -2.57 18.10
N VAL A 74 -2.80 -1.24 17.97
CA VAL A 74 -1.63 -0.45 17.53
C VAL A 74 -1.22 0.53 18.63
N VAL A 75 0.06 0.50 19.00
CA VAL A 75 0.70 1.46 19.91
C VAL A 75 1.50 2.46 19.10
N ARG A 76 1.35 3.75 19.38
CA ARG A 76 2.05 4.84 18.70
C ARG A 76 3.32 5.17 19.44
N LEU A 77 4.45 5.21 18.74
CA LEU A 77 5.77 5.51 19.28
C LEU A 77 6.39 6.66 18.49
N ASP A 78 6.60 7.79 19.15
CA ASP A 78 7.37 8.91 18.63
C ASP A 78 8.82 8.81 19.11
N VAL A 79 9.76 8.67 18.17
CA VAL A 79 11.19 8.49 18.50
C VAL A 79 12.01 9.77 18.32
N ARG A 80 11.34 10.92 18.37
CA ARG A 80 11.98 12.24 18.41
C ARG A 80 12.49 12.56 19.83
N THR A 81 13.25 13.63 19.93
CA THR A 81 13.65 14.17 21.23
C THR A 81 12.44 14.62 22.05
N SER A 82 12.56 14.65 23.37
CA SER A 82 11.49 15.11 24.25
C SER A 82 11.08 16.56 23.97
N ALA A 83 12.03 17.42 23.58
CA ALA A 83 11.74 18.80 23.19
C ALA A 83 10.86 18.86 21.92
N GLU A 84 11.24 18.12 20.86
CA GLU A 84 10.43 18.03 19.63
C GLU A 84 9.02 17.47 19.91
N PHE A 85 8.91 16.55 20.84
CA PHE A 85 7.64 15.92 21.23
C PHE A 85 6.74 16.90 21.98
N ALA A 86 7.29 17.69 22.91
CA ALA A 86 6.55 18.69 23.68
C ALA A 86 5.98 19.81 22.78
N GLU A 87 6.71 20.23 21.75
CA GLU A 87 6.23 21.22 20.77
C GLU A 87 4.96 20.77 20.03
N GLY A 88 4.78 19.46 19.90
CA GLY A 88 3.61 18.84 19.29
C GLY A 88 3.88 17.41 18.82
N HIS A 89 2.89 16.53 18.97
CA HIS A 89 3.02 15.11 18.63
C HIS A 89 1.68 14.52 18.16
N ILE A 90 1.72 13.30 17.62
CA ILE A 90 0.54 12.53 17.26
C ILE A 90 -0.15 12.07 18.56
N GLU A 91 -1.44 12.33 18.69
CA GLU A 91 -2.22 12.01 19.88
C GLU A 91 -2.03 10.57 20.37
N ASN A 92 -1.89 10.38 21.68
CA ASN A 92 -1.65 9.09 22.35
C ASN A 92 -0.32 8.40 21.95
N ALA A 93 0.67 9.13 21.45
CA ALA A 93 2.00 8.59 21.20
C ALA A 93 2.82 8.54 22.50
N ILE A 94 3.56 7.44 22.68
CA ILE A 94 4.61 7.32 23.71
C ILE A 94 5.88 7.93 23.10
N ASN A 95 6.64 8.71 23.90
CA ASN A 95 7.91 9.25 23.44
C ASN A 95 9.09 8.46 24.02
N ILE A 96 9.94 7.94 23.14
CA ILE A 96 11.23 7.33 23.50
C ILE A 96 12.25 7.77 22.45
N ASP A 97 13.21 8.63 22.84
CA ASP A 97 14.20 9.21 21.93
C ASP A 97 15.20 8.16 21.44
N VAL A 98 15.20 7.89 20.14
CA VAL A 98 16.10 6.90 19.50
C VAL A 98 17.57 7.35 19.45
N LEU A 99 17.86 8.62 19.74
CA LEU A 99 19.23 9.12 19.82
C LEU A 99 19.90 8.80 21.16
N LYS A 100 19.15 8.33 22.14
CA LYS A 100 19.66 7.91 23.44
C LYS A 100 20.17 6.47 23.37
N SER A 101 21.29 6.19 24.04
CA SER A 101 21.91 4.85 24.09
C SER A 101 21.02 3.81 24.77
N ASP A 102 20.13 4.23 25.65
CA ASP A 102 19.17 3.40 26.40
C ASP A 102 17.83 3.19 25.68
N PHE A 103 17.72 3.60 24.40
CA PHE A 103 16.49 3.48 23.61
C PHE A 103 15.95 2.05 23.60
N GLU A 104 16.79 1.07 23.29
CA GLU A 104 16.39 -0.33 23.14
C GLU A 104 15.88 -0.91 24.47
N GLU A 105 16.57 -0.64 25.57
CA GLU A 105 16.16 -1.05 26.91
C GLU A 105 14.80 -0.46 27.29
N LYS A 106 14.65 0.87 27.17
CA LYS A 106 13.39 1.55 27.46
C LYS A 106 12.24 1.06 26.61
N ALA A 107 12.47 0.89 25.30
CA ALA A 107 11.46 0.42 24.36
C ALA A 107 10.98 -0.99 24.72
N THR A 108 11.90 -1.89 25.05
CA THR A 108 11.55 -3.27 25.42
C THR A 108 10.88 -3.38 26.79
N ALA A 109 11.15 -2.47 27.71
CA ALA A 109 10.49 -2.41 29.02
C ALA A 109 9.05 -1.89 28.95
N VAL A 110 8.74 -0.99 27.99
CA VAL A 110 7.45 -0.28 27.94
C VAL A 110 6.50 -0.83 26.89
N LEU A 111 7.04 -1.28 25.73
CA LEU A 111 6.20 -1.63 24.58
C LEU A 111 5.66 -3.07 24.67
N PRO A 112 4.36 -3.29 24.44
CA PRO A 112 3.76 -4.62 24.45
C PRO A 112 4.15 -5.41 23.19
N LYS A 113 4.49 -6.69 23.35
CA LYS A 113 4.92 -7.59 22.27
C LYS A 113 3.77 -8.10 21.40
N ASP A 114 2.58 -8.13 21.91
CA ASP A 114 1.35 -8.60 21.25
C ASP A 114 0.73 -7.58 20.30
N LYS A 115 1.15 -6.30 20.37
CA LYS A 115 0.63 -5.20 19.55
C LYS A 115 1.57 -4.82 18.43
N THR A 116 1.03 -4.16 17.41
CA THR A 116 1.80 -3.52 16.35
C THR A 116 2.31 -2.16 16.83
N ILE A 117 3.60 -1.88 16.67
CA ILE A 117 4.20 -0.60 17.02
C ILE A 117 4.23 0.30 15.78
N ALA A 118 3.54 1.43 15.85
CA ALA A 118 3.52 2.45 14.82
C ALA A 118 4.51 3.54 15.16
N VAL A 119 5.62 3.60 14.42
CA VAL A 119 6.76 4.47 14.72
C VAL A 119 6.75 5.69 13.83
N ASN A 120 6.97 6.88 14.41
CA ASN A 120 7.25 8.11 13.68
C ASN A 120 8.46 8.85 14.25
N CYS A 121 9.14 9.58 13.39
CA CYS A 121 10.10 10.62 13.78
C CYS A 121 9.83 11.90 12.98
N ARG A 122 10.76 12.83 12.89
CA ARG A 122 10.56 14.08 12.16
C ARG A 122 10.32 13.85 10.64
N SER A 123 11.17 13.07 9.96
CA SER A 123 11.19 12.94 8.48
C SER A 123 11.29 11.50 7.98
N GLY A 124 11.10 10.48 8.83
CA GLY A 124 11.21 9.07 8.45
C GLY A 124 12.61 8.47 8.61
N LYS A 125 13.68 9.25 8.81
CA LYS A 125 15.04 8.70 8.91
C LYS A 125 15.29 7.98 10.24
N ARG A 126 15.05 8.63 11.38
CA ARG A 126 15.21 8.07 12.73
C ARG A 126 14.23 6.93 13.01
N SER A 127 12.99 7.03 12.49
CA SER A 127 11.98 5.99 12.64
C SER A 127 12.36 4.68 11.96
N LYS A 128 13.05 4.71 10.83
CA LYS A 128 13.58 3.50 10.18
C LYS A 128 14.67 2.82 11.01
N THR A 129 15.54 3.59 11.65
CA THR A 129 16.55 3.06 12.58
C THR A 129 15.86 2.40 13.78
N ALA A 130 14.92 3.10 14.42
CA ALA A 130 14.13 2.57 15.53
C ALA A 130 13.36 1.31 15.15
N ALA A 131 12.70 1.32 13.98
CA ALA A 131 11.98 0.16 13.45
C ALA A 131 12.88 -1.06 13.28
N GLY A 132 14.10 -0.87 12.77
CA GLY A 132 15.08 -1.94 12.64
C GLY A 132 15.48 -2.55 13.99
N ILE A 133 15.68 -1.73 15.03
CA ILE A 133 15.97 -2.20 16.40
C ILE A 133 14.78 -2.98 16.95
N LEU A 134 13.56 -2.44 16.82
CA LEU A 134 12.36 -3.09 17.33
C LEU A 134 12.06 -4.43 16.64
N VAL A 135 12.25 -4.52 15.32
CA VAL A 135 12.09 -5.79 14.58
C VAL A 135 13.07 -6.84 15.04
N LYS A 136 14.35 -6.49 15.28
CA LYS A 136 15.35 -7.40 15.86
C LYS A 136 14.92 -7.93 17.22
N ASN A 137 14.17 -7.12 17.97
CA ASN A 137 13.61 -7.49 19.27
C ASN A 137 12.23 -8.18 19.14
N GLY A 138 11.80 -8.60 17.94
CA GLY A 138 10.61 -9.40 17.73
C GLY A 138 9.28 -8.62 17.72
N TYR A 139 9.30 -7.28 17.56
CA TYR A 139 8.09 -6.49 17.42
C TYR A 139 7.55 -6.49 15.98
N LYS A 140 6.24 -6.39 15.85
CA LYS A 140 5.58 -6.04 14.58
C LYS A 140 5.59 -4.52 14.43
N VAL A 141 6.21 -4.01 13.36
CA VAL A 141 6.44 -2.58 13.22
C VAL A 141 5.88 -2.04 11.89
N ILE A 142 5.22 -0.90 11.98
CA ILE A 142 4.90 -0.03 10.86
C ILE A 142 5.54 1.35 11.11
N GLU A 143 5.92 2.06 10.05
CA GLU A 143 6.66 3.31 10.13
C GLU A 143 6.00 4.36 9.23
N LEU A 144 5.96 5.62 9.67
CA LEU A 144 5.48 6.77 8.90
C LEU A 144 6.58 7.30 8.00
N ALA A 145 6.46 7.05 6.67
CA ALA A 145 7.51 7.31 5.69
C ALA A 145 7.96 8.78 5.65
N GLU A 146 7.00 9.73 5.68
CA GLU A 146 7.23 11.17 5.64
C GLU A 146 7.43 11.78 7.04
N GLY A 147 7.29 10.97 8.08
CA GLY A 147 7.42 11.39 9.47
C GLY A 147 6.40 12.45 9.91
N TYR A 148 6.66 13.08 11.05
CA TYR A 148 5.83 14.11 11.65
C TYR A 148 5.66 15.34 10.73
N THR A 149 6.68 15.68 9.95
CA THR A 149 6.59 16.78 8.96
C THR A 149 5.53 16.48 7.89
N GLY A 150 5.51 15.26 7.34
CA GLY A 150 4.46 14.84 6.41
C GLY A 150 3.07 14.81 7.04
N TRP A 151 2.99 14.39 8.31
CA TRP A 151 1.75 14.37 9.08
C TRP A 151 1.14 15.77 9.23
N THR A 152 1.96 16.76 9.64
CA THR A 152 1.51 18.17 9.80
C THR A 152 1.20 18.84 8.47
N ASN A 153 1.99 18.60 7.42
CA ASN A 153 1.74 19.14 6.08
C ASN A 153 0.42 18.61 5.49
N ALA A 154 0.01 17.40 5.86
CA ALA A 154 -1.29 16.83 5.49
C ALA A 154 -2.45 17.34 6.37
N GLY A 155 -2.22 18.33 7.23
CA GLY A 155 -3.24 18.91 8.11
C GLY A 155 -3.80 17.97 9.17
N LYS A 156 -3.04 16.93 9.55
CA LYS A 156 -3.49 15.93 10.53
C LYS A 156 -3.40 16.45 11.96
N LYS A 157 -4.32 15.95 12.81
CA LYS A 157 -4.42 16.37 14.22
C LYS A 157 -3.11 16.13 14.97
N VAL A 158 -2.70 17.13 15.73
CA VAL A 158 -1.57 17.09 16.67
C VAL A 158 -2.02 17.60 18.03
N VAL A 159 -1.34 17.16 19.09
CA VAL A 159 -1.53 17.61 20.46
C VAL A 159 -0.21 18.16 20.99
N ARG A 160 -0.28 19.00 22.03
CA ARG A 160 0.87 19.55 22.74
C ARG A 160 0.76 19.17 24.22
N GLN A 161 1.89 18.98 24.84
CA GLN A 161 1.99 18.83 26.31
C GLN A 161 2.22 20.17 26.95
#